data_0d76d3a9da308cf27fa2688961036b85
#
_entry.id   0d76d3a9da308cf27fa2688961036b85
#
_cell.length_a   1.000
_cell.length_b   1.000
_cell.length_c   1.000
_cell.angle_alpha   90.00
_cell.angle_beta   90.00
_cell.angle_gamma   90.00
#
_symmetry.space_group_name_H-M   'P 1'
#
loop_
_entity.id
_entity.type
_entity.pdbx_description
1 polymer ?
#
loop_
_entity_poly.entity_id
_entity_poly.type
_entity_poly.pdbx_seq_one_letter_code
_entity_poly.pdbx_strand_id
1 'polypeptide(L)' 'VKIHTPSHVVGYSIADAKVNERYGVTVVGIKAPGSEFQYGSKELVMHRNDELVIMGKQDNIDKFIRG' A
#
# COMPACT_ATOMS: atom_id res chain seq x y z
N VAL A 1 9.66 -0.43 4.11
CA VAL A 1 8.93 -1.30 5.05
C VAL A 1 7.95 -2.17 4.28
N LYS A 2 7.91 -3.43 4.64
CA LYS A 2 6.93 -4.37 4.09
C LYS A 2 5.79 -4.54 5.07
N ILE A 3 4.56 -4.38 4.58
CA ILE A 3 3.37 -4.59 5.40
C ILE A 3 2.34 -5.38 4.59
N HIS A 4 1.39 -6.00 5.27
CA HIS A 4 0.21 -6.53 4.59
C HIS A 4 -0.76 -5.39 4.32
N THR A 5 -1.61 -5.57 3.30
CA THR A 5 -2.57 -4.53 2.93
C THR A 5 -3.50 -4.21 4.10
N PRO A 6 -3.52 -2.95 4.57
CA PRO A 6 -4.49 -2.55 5.60
C PRO A 6 -5.92 -2.74 5.11
N SER A 7 -6.80 -3.18 5.98
CA SER A 7 -8.17 -3.50 5.60
C SER A 7 -8.92 -2.34 4.99
N HIS A 8 -8.63 -1.12 5.41
CA HIS A 8 -9.35 0.07 4.93
C HIS A 8 -9.03 0.45 3.48
N VAL A 9 -7.98 -0.14 2.89
CA VAL A 9 -7.62 0.12 1.49
C VAL A 9 -7.78 -1.10 0.59
N VAL A 10 -8.25 -2.22 1.12
CA VAL A 10 -8.49 -3.42 0.32
C VAL A 10 -9.51 -3.14 -0.77
N GLY A 11 -9.19 -3.48 -2.01
CA GLY A 11 -10.07 -3.28 -3.15
C GLY A 11 -9.90 -1.95 -3.85
N TYR A 12 -9.08 -1.06 -3.32
CA TYR A 12 -8.80 0.24 -3.95
C TYR A 12 -7.47 0.20 -4.68
N SER A 13 -7.39 0.95 -5.79
CA SER A 13 -6.10 1.20 -6.40
C SER A 13 -5.30 2.16 -5.52
N ILE A 14 -3.99 2.22 -5.74
CA ILE A 14 -3.13 3.14 -5.01
C ILE A 14 -3.61 4.58 -5.20
N ALA A 15 -4.00 4.94 -6.44
CA ALA A 15 -4.49 6.28 -6.75
C ALA A 15 -5.82 6.57 -6.05
N ASP A 16 -6.76 5.64 -6.08
CA ASP A 16 -8.08 5.85 -5.50
C ASP A 16 -8.05 5.91 -3.97
N ALA A 17 -7.14 5.17 -3.36
CA ALA A 17 -6.96 5.21 -1.91
C ALA A 17 -6.28 6.49 -1.45
N LYS A 18 -5.67 7.24 -2.37
CA LYS A 18 -4.97 8.50 -2.08
C LYS A 18 -3.93 8.33 -0.96
N VAL A 19 -3.17 7.27 -1.05
CA VAL A 19 -2.23 6.88 0.02
C VAL A 19 -1.23 7.98 0.32
N ASN A 20 -0.67 8.58 -0.73
CA ASN A 20 0.32 9.64 -0.56
C ASN A 20 -0.32 10.91 0.00
N GLU A 21 -1.46 11.33 -0.55
CA GLU A 21 -2.12 12.58 -0.16
C GLU A 21 -2.70 12.50 1.25
N ARG A 22 -3.26 11.35 1.63
CA ARG A 22 -3.94 11.21 2.93
C ARG A 22 -3.00 10.82 4.06
N TYR A 23 -2.00 10.02 3.76
CA TYR A 23 -1.15 9.43 4.80
C TYR A 23 0.33 9.83 4.69
N GLY A 24 0.72 10.43 3.57
CA GLY A 24 2.11 10.83 3.38
C GLY A 24 3.07 9.66 3.18
N VAL A 25 2.56 8.51 2.72
CA VAL A 25 3.40 7.36 2.41
C VAL A 25 3.36 7.07 0.91
N THR A 26 4.43 6.47 0.41
CA THR A 26 4.54 6.08 -0.99
C THR A 26 4.55 4.56 -1.07
N VAL A 27 3.67 4.00 -1.89
CA VAL A 27 3.68 2.57 -2.16
C VAL A 27 4.71 2.31 -3.27
N VAL A 28 5.80 1.66 -2.92
CA VAL A 28 6.88 1.35 -3.87
C VAL A 28 6.47 0.19 -4.77
N GLY A 29 5.75 -0.77 -4.22
CA GLY A 29 5.29 -1.91 -5.00
C GLY A 29 4.41 -2.84 -4.21
N ILE A 30 3.84 -3.80 -4.92
CA ILE A 30 2.89 -4.78 -4.38
C ILE A 30 3.32 -6.17 -4.80
N LYS A 31 3.25 -7.12 -3.87
CA LYS A 31 3.49 -8.53 -4.17
C LYS A 31 2.28 -9.34 -3.74
N ALA A 32 1.60 -9.95 -4.71
CA ALA A 32 0.52 -10.87 -4.44
C ALA A 32 1.08 -12.24 -4.06
N PRO A 33 0.33 -13.04 -3.26
CA PRO A 33 0.77 -14.38 -2.91
C PRO A 33 1.04 -15.22 -4.16
N GLY A 34 2.22 -15.85 -4.21
CA GLY A 34 2.59 -16.69 -5.33
C GLY A 34 2.96 -15.95 -6.63
N SER A 35 2.99 -14.63 -6.58
CA SER A 35 3.32 -13.80 -7.74
C SER A 35 4.60 -13.04 -7.52
N GLU A 36 5.13 -12.48 -8.60
CA GLU A 36 6.30 -11.63 -8.52
C GLU A 36 5.92 -10.24 -8.03
N PHE A 37 6.90 -9.54 -7.49
CA PHE A 37 6.75 -8.18 -7.03
C PHE A 37 6.46 -7.24 -8.21
N GLN A 38 5.40 -6.45 -8.10
CA GLN A 38 5.04 -5.45 -9.10
C GLN A 38 5.36 -4.06 -8.57
N TYR A 39 6.13 -3.29 -9.35
CA TYR A 39 6.47 -1.94 -8.96
C TYR A 39 5.27 -1.01 -9.09
N GLY A 40 5.28 0.01 -8.23
CA GLY A 40 4.12 0.84 -8.00
C GLY A 40 3.65 1.67 -9.17
N SER A 41 2.70 1.13 -9.90
CA SER A 41 1.84 1.93 -10.74
C SER A 41 0.66 2.38 -9.87
N LYS A 42 0.21 3.61 -10.04
CA LYS A 42 -0.94 4.12 -9.30
C LYS A 42 -2.22 3.34 -9.59
N GLU A 43 -2.25 2.63 -10.70
CA GLU A 43 -3.40 1.84 -11.11
C GLU A 43 -3.50 0.48 -10.44
N LEU A 44 -2.44 0.03 -9.78
CA LEU A 44 -2.45 -1.26 -9.11
C LEU A 44 -3.45 -1.26 -7.97
N VAL A 45 -4.26 -2.32 -7.92
CA VAL A 45 -5.26 -2.49 -6.86
C VAL A 45 -4.62 -3.28 -5.71
N MET A 46 -4.86 -2.82 -4.50
CA MET A 46 -4.38 -3.47 -3.29
C MET A 46 -5.40 -4.52 -2.85
N HIS A 47 -4.95 -5.77 -2.73
CA HIS A 47 -5.81 -6.88 -2.31
C HIS A 47 -5.43 -7.35 -0.91
N ARG A 48 -6.35 -8.02 -0.26
CA ARG A 48 -6.25 -8.39 1.17
C ARG A 48 -4.95 -9.10 1.55
N ASN A 49 -4.49 -10.02 0.76
CA ASN A 49 -3.32 -10.84 1.11
C ASN A 49 -2.03 -10.37 0.45
N ASP A 50 -2.06 -9.20 -0.17
CA ASP A 50 -0.88 -8.65 -0.80
C ASP A 50 0.09 -8.08 0.22
N GLU A 51 1.37 -8.13 -0.10
CA GLU A 51 2.40 -7.41 0.64
C GLU A 51 2.67 -6.08 -0.06
N LEU A 52 2.66 -5.01 0.71
CA LEU A 52 3.00 -3.69 0.21
C LEU A 52 4.39 -3.31 0.70
N VAL A 53 5.21 -2.80 -0.20
CA VAL A 53 6.47 -2.15 0.19
C VAL A 53 6.23 -0.66 0.14
N ILE A 54 6.35 -0.01 1.29
CA ILE A 54 6.04 1.41 1.42
C ILE A 54 7.22 2.19 1.99
N MET A 55 7.22 3.48 1.70
CA MET A 55 8.22 4.44 2.20
C MET A 55 7.50 5.62 2.82
N GLY A 56 8.05 6.13 3.90
CA GLY A 56 7.52 7.30 4.56
C GLY A 56 8.07 7.44 5.96
N LYS A 57 7.67 8.50 6.64
CA LYS A 57 8.02 8.68 8.04
C LYS A 57 7.28 7.65 8.89
N GLN A 58 7.88 7.24 9.99
CA GLN A 58 7.30 6.22 10.86
C GLN A 58 5.88 6.58 11.30
N ASP A 59 5.65 7.84 11.68
CA ASP A 59 4.32 8.29 12.11
C ASP A 59 3.28 8.14 10.99
N ASN A 60 3.67 8.43 9.77
CA ASN A 60 2.79 8.32 8.62
C ASN A 60 2.50 6.85 8.28
N ILE A 61 3.51 6.00 8.41
CA ILE A 61 3.34 4.57 8.22
C ILE A 61 2.36 4.01 9.25
N ASP A 62 2.51 4.40 10.51
CA ASP A 62 1.62 3.97 11.58
C ASP A 62 0.17 4.40 11.33
N LYS A 63 -0.02 5.63 10.86
CA LYS A 63 -1.35 6.13 10.47
C LYS A 63 -1.95 5.30 9.36
N PHE A 64 -1.14 5.00 8.35
CA PHE A 64 -1.62 4.23 7.20
C PHE A 64 -2.06 2.83 7.63
N ILE A 65 -1.30 2.18 8.49
CA ILE A 65 -1.62 0.85 8.97
C ILE A 65 -2.92 0.85 9.78
N ARG A 66 -3.11 1.86 10.61
CA ARG A 66 -4.31 1.95 11.47
C ARG A 66 -5.56 2.41 10.72
N GLY A 67 -5.36 3.20 9.69
CA GLY A 67 -6.48 3.83 8.98
C GLY A 67 -6.87 5.12 9.64
#